data_0723d03de44b7131184b084a84cdf65d
#
_entry.id   0723d03de44b7131184b084a84cdf65d
#
_cell.length_a   1.000
_cell.length_b   1.000
_cell.length_c   1.000
_cell.angle_alpha   90.00
_cell.angle_beta   90.00
_cell.angle_gamma   90.00
#
_symmetry.space_group_name_H-M   'P 1'
#
loop_
_entity.id
_entity.type
_entity.pdbx_description
1 polymer ?
#
loop_
_entity_poly.entity_id
_entity_poly.type
_entity_poly.pdbx_seq_one_letter_code
_entity_poly.pdbx_strand_id
1 'polypeptide(L)'
;MKTKLLYLSAITMILTLSSMSMSNVRATAERVTFTVRGNGKSLVKLGIGSQVGSGHCCSGVSKDSYTSFTGEVGWVLYDSESRRILTKVYSELSGKTVDLRSY
;
A
#
# COMPACT_ATOMS: atom_id res chain seq x y z
N MET A 1 36.83 12.65 35.04
CA MET A 1 36.79 13.34 33.75
C MET A 1 36.97 12.42 32.58
N LYS A 2 37.91 11.53 32.59
CA LYS A 2 38.13 10.59 31.50
C LYS A 2 36.94 9.66 31.27
N THR A 3 36.24 9.24 32.30
CA THR A 3 35.06 8.38 32.21
C THR A 3 33.91 9.02 31.44
N LYS A 4 33.70 10.34 31.55
CA LYS A 4 32.65 11.05 30.84
C LYS A 4 32.85 11.04 29.33
N LEU A 5 34.10 11.14 28.89
CA LEU A 5 34.40 11.09 27.45
C LEU A 5 34.12 9.73 26.84
N LEU A 6 34.38 8.66 27.60
CA LEU A 6 34.07 7.30 27.14
C LEU A 6 32.58 7.05 26.98
N TYR A 7 31.77 7.58 27.88
CA TYR A 7 30.31 7.47 27.76
C TYR A 7 29.77 8.14 26.52
N LEU A 8 30.26 9.31 26.20
CA LEU A 8 29.82 10.04 25.00
C LEU A 8 30.12 9.25 23.73
N SER A 9 31.29 8.63 23.66
CA SER A 9 31.67 7.81 22.50
C SER A 9 30.73 6.60 22.32
N ALA A 10 30.38 5.93 23.39
CA ALA A 10 29.48 4.77 23.36
C ALA A 10 28.10 5.15 22.87
N ILE A 11 27.56 6.24 23.34
CA ILE A 11 26.24 6.73 22.92
C ILE A 11 26.19 7.04 21.43
N THR A 12 27.23 7.66 20.90
CA THR A 12 27.33 8.00 19.48
C THR A 12 27.30 6.74 18.62
N MET A 13 27.99 5.69 19.00
CA MET A 13 28.01 4.43 18.27
C MET A 13 26.63 3.77 18.21
N ILE A 14 25.89 3.77 19.31
CA ILE A 14 24.56 3.19 19.39
C ILE A 14 23.61 3.89 18.43
N LEU A 15 23.64 5.19 18.35
CA LEU A 15 22.79 5.97 17.43
C LEU A 15 23.08 5.63 15.98
N THR A 16 24.33 5.44 15.60
CA THR A 16 24.71 5.06 14.26
C THR A 16 24.12 3.71 13.85
N LEU A 17 24.18 2.72 14.71
CA LEU A 17 23.64 1.40 14.46
C LEU A 17 22.13 1.44 14.27
N SER A 18 21.42 2.21 15.06
CA SER A 18 19.97 2.37 14.94
C SER A 18 19.57 2.93 13.58
N SER A 19 20.31 3.90 13.06
CA SER A 19 20.05 4.47 11.75
C SER A 19 20.19 3.43 10.63
N MET A 20 21.19 2.59 10.69
CA MET A 20 21.40 1.52 9.70
C MET A 20 20.28 0.50 9.71
N SER A 21 19.79 0.11 10.88
CA SER A 21 18.69 -0.84 11.02
C SER A 21 17.41 -0.30 10.37
N MET A 22 17.10 0.97 10.51
CA MET A 22 15.92 1.58 9.90
C MET A 22 16.01 1.59 8.37
N SER A 23 17.19 1.78 7.81
CA SER A 23 17.37 1.74 6.36
C SER A 23 17.02 0.38 5.77
N ASN A 24 17.39 -0.70 6.44
CA ASN A 24 17.10 -2.05 5.99
C ASN A 24 15.59 -2.36 6.00
N VAL A 25 14.86 -1.88 6.99
CA VAL A 25 13.41 -2.08 7.08
C VAL A 25 12.68 -1.44 5.91
N ARG A 26 13.15 -0.31 5.40
CA ARG A 26 12.53 0.38 4.27
C ARG A 26 12.66 -0.35 2.95
N ALA A 27 13.58 -1.28 2.82
CA ALA A 27 13.80 -2.01 1.59
C ALA A 27 12.71 -3.04 1.27
N THR A 28 11.88 -3.41 2.26
CA THR A 28 10.84 -4.43 2.10
C THR A 28 9.46 -3.78 2.14
N ALA A 29 8.77 -3.77 1.00
CA ALA A 29 7.41 -3.28 0.90
C ALA A 29 6.43 -4.41 1.20
N GLU A 30 5.41 -4.14 2.02
CA GLU A 30 4.35 -5.09 2.31
C GLU A 30 3.36 -5.16 1.16
N ARG A 31 3.06 -6.36 0.69
CA ARG A 31 2.05 -6.60 -0.33
C ARG A 31 0.78 -7.14 0.30
N VAL A 32 -0.35 -6.67 -0.22
CA VAL A 32 -1.67 -7.02 0.26
C VAL A 32 -2.51 -7.50 -0.92
N THR A 33 -3.18 -8.63 -0.74
CA THR A 33 -4.16 -9.14 -1.71
C THR A 33 -5.55 -8.98 -1.13
N PHE A 34 -6.43 -8.39 -1.90
CA PHE A 34 -7.82 -8.14 -1.52
C PHE A 34 -8.74 -8.38 -2.71
N THR A 35 -10.05 -8.44 -2.47
CA THR A 35 -11.05 -8.68 -3.48
C THR A 35 -11.90 -7.42 -3.68
N VAL A 36 -12.30 -7.17 -4.92
CA VAL A 36 -13.21 -6.07 -5.26
C VAL A 36 -14.48 -6.66 -5.84
N ARG A 37 -15.63 -6.27 -5.29
CA ARG A 37 -16.93 -6.65 -5.79
C ARG A 37 -17.49 -5.56 -6.70
N GLY A 38 -18.10 -5.95 -7.82
CA GLY A 38 -18.71 -5.03 -8.76
C GLY A 38 -19.83 -4.17 -8.16
N ASN A 39 -20.18 -3.10 -8.85
CA ASN A 39 -21.14 -2.10 -8.37
C ASN A 39 -22.62 -2.48 -8.59
N GLY A 40 -22.90 -3.62 -9.20
CA GLY A 40 -24.25 -4.07 -9.49
C GLY A 40 -24.90 -3.40 -10.69
N LYS A 41 -24.22 -2.51 -11.40
CA LYS A 41 -24.79 -1.72 -12.52
C LYS A 41 -24.07 -1.96 -13.84
N SER A 42 -22.75 -1.88 -13.86
CA SER A 42 -21.99 -1.94 -15.11
C SER A 42 -20.56 -2.44 -14.84
N LEU A 43 -19.86 -2.76 -15.94
CA LEU A 43 -18.44 -3.05 -15.88
C LEU A 43 -17.67 -1.80 -15.46
N VAL A 44 -16.79 -1.92 -14.49
CA VAL A 44 -15.91 -0.86 -14.04
C VAL A 44 -14.47 -1.26 -14.31
N LYS A 45 -13.69 -0.37 -14.89
CA LYS A 45 -12.27 -0.59 -15.13
C LYS A 45 -11.47 0.09 -14.04
N LEU A 46 -10.66 -0.69 -13.33
CA LEU A 46 -9.90 -0.22 -12.18
C LEU A 46 -8.40 -0.30 -12.43
N GLY A 47 -7.68 0.65 -11.89
CA GLY A 47 -6.22 0.64 -11.85
C GLY A 47 -5.73 0.60 -10.41
N ILE A 48 -4.54 0.06 -10.21
CA ILE A 48 -3.87 0.01 -8.91
C ILE A 48 -2.40 0.36 -9.07
N GLY A 49 -1.90 1.27 -8.24
CA GLY A 49 -0.52 1.71 -8.30
C GLY A 49 -0.19 2.75 -7.24
N SER A 50 1.03 3.26 -7.26
CA SER A 50 1.50 4.24 -6.28
C SER A 50 0.75 5.58 -6.38
N GLN A 51 0.18 5.86 -7.53
CA GLN A 51 -0.66 7.04 -7.76
C GLN A 51 -1.61 6.77 -8.93
N VAL A 52 -2.61 7.63 -9.10
CA VAL A 52 -3.55 7.52 -10.22
C VAL A 52 -2.81 7.63 -11.54
N GLY A 53 -3.04 6.67 -12.44
CA GLY A 53 -2.37 6.63 -13.73
C GLY A 53 -1.03 5.92 -13.73
N SER A 54 -0.54 5.46 -12.61
CA SER A 54 0.66 4.63 -12.51
C SER A 54 0.30 3.19 -12.23
N GLY A 55 1.26 2.28 -12.43
CA GLY A 55 1.07 0.87 -12.15
C GLY A 55 0.19 0.17 -13.17
N HIS A 56 -0.51 -0.87 -12.73
CA HIS A 56 -1.34 -1.70 -13.60
C HIS A 56 -2.73 -1.09 -13.77
N CYS A 57 -3.02 -0.68 -14.96
CA CYS A 57 -4.35 -0.38 -15.43
C CYS A 57 -4.77 -1.57 -16.31
N CYS A 58 -5.89 -1.81 -16.47
CA CYS A 58 -7.22 -1.48 -16.22
C CYS A 58 -7.96 -2.79 -16.10
N SER A 59 -8.00 -3.32 -14.90
CA SER A 59 -8.68 -4.59 -14.66
C SER A 59 -10.17 -4.36 -14.60
N GLY A 60 -10.93 -5.10 -15.40
CA GLY A 60 -12.38 -4.99 -15.42
C GLY A 60 -13.01 -5.78 -14.28
N VAL A 61 -13.95 -5.15 -13.59
CA VAL A 61 -14.80 -5.80 -12.60
C VAL A 61 -16.21 -5.76 -13.11
N SER A 62 -16.77 -6.93 -13.48
CA SER A 62 -18.16 -7.02 -13.94
C SER A 62 -19.13 -6.69 -12.82
N LYS A 63 -20.31 -6.25 -13.19
CA LYS A 63 -21.32 -5.74 -12.21
C LYS A 63 -21.58 -6.66 -11.01
N ASP A 64 -21.58 -7.97 -11.22
CA ASP A 64 -21.89 -8.97 -10.19
C ASP A 64 -20.69 -9.89 -9.89
N SER A 65 -19.49 -9.52 -10.28
CA SER A 65 -18.32 -10.38 -10.11
C SER A 65 -17.40 -9.89 -9.01
N TYR A 66 -16.49 -10.79 -8.66
CA TYR A 66 -15.41 -10.51 -7.71
C TYR A 66 -14.08 -10.62 -8.46
N THR A 67 -13.18 -9.68 -8.23
CA THR A 67 -11.87 -9.67 -8.83
C THR A 67 -10.82 -9.42 -7.76
N SER A 68 -9.74 -10.21 -7.78
CA SER A 68 -8.64 -10.06 -6.83
C SER A 68 -7.64 -9.04 -7.33
N PHE A 69 -7.14 -8.22 -6.41
CA PHE A 69 -6.09 -7.26 -6.65
C PHE A 69 -4.96 -7.45 -5.64
N THR A 70 -3.74 -7.19 -6.08
CA THR A 70 -2.56 -7.19 -5.21
C THR A 70 -1.83 -5.88 -5.38
N GLY A 71 -1.48 -5.24 -4.28
CA GLY A 71 -0.75 -3.98 -4.29
C GLY A 71 0.11 -3.82 -3.05
N GLU A 72 1.00 -2.86 -3.09
CA GLU A 72 1.83 -2.51 -1.94
C GLU A 72 1.09 -1.55 -1.02
N VAL A 73 1.36 -1.64 0.28
CA VAL A 73 0.79 -0.69 1.25
C VAL A 73 1.17 0.74 0.86
N GLY A 74 0.18 1.60 0.81
CA GLY A 74 0.34 2.98 0.36
C GLY A 74 -0.09 3.23 -1.07
N TRP A 75 -0.29 2.19 -1.86
CA TRP A 75 -0.84 2.33 -3.21
C TRP A 75 -2.31 2.72 -3.15
N VAL A 76 -2.85 3.14 -4.29
CA VAL A 76 -4.27 3.51 -4.43
C VAL A 76 -4.96 2.62 -5.44
N LEU A 77 -6.21 2.28 -5.15
CA LEU A 77 -7.14 1.66 -6.09
C LEU A 77 -8.02 2.78 -6.63
N TYR A 78 -8.09 2.92 -7.95
CA TYR A 78 -8.81 4.03 -8.56
C TYR A 78 -9.64 3.58 -9.77
N ASP A 79 -10.68 4.35 -10.09
CA ASP A 79 -11.44 4.19 -11.32
C ASP A 79 -10.64 4.78 -12.47
N SER A 80 -10.31 3.96 -13.46
CA SER A 80 -9.45 4.39 -14.56
C SER A 80 -10.12 5.39 -15.51
N GLU A 81 -11.43 5.40 -15.58
CA GLU A 81 -12.17 6.34 -16.44
C GLU A 81 -12.32 7.70 -15.79
N SER A 82 -12.82 7.75 -14.55
CA SER A 82 -13.03 9.00 -13.82
C SER A 82 -11.78 9.49 -13.11
N ARG A 83 -10.77 8.64 -12.95
CA ARG A 83 -9.55 8.89 -12.18
C ARG A 83 -9.80 9.14 -10.69
N ARG A 84 -10.93 8.70 -10.22
CA ARG A 84 -11.30 8.84 -8.82
C ARG A 84 -10.66 7.76 -7.98
N ILE A 85 -10.04 8.14 -6.87
CA ILE A 85 -9.48 7.18 -5.90
C ILE A 85 -10.64 6.58 -5.11
N LEU A 86 -10.70 5.25 -5.09
CA LEU A 86 -11.71 4.50 -4.34
C LEU A 86 -11.23 4.18 -2.93
N THR A 87 -10.00 3.69 -2.80
CA THR A 87 -9.43 3.37 -1.51
C THR A 87 -7.90 3.33 -1.60
N LYS A 88 -7.25 3.41 -0.45
CA LYS A 88 -5.82 3.14 -0.34
C LYS A 88 -5.60 1.70 0.08
N VAL A 89 -4.47 1.14 -0.32
CA VAL A 89 -4.05 -0.19 0.12
C VAL A 89 -3.39 -0.05 1.50
N TYR A 90 -3.90 -0.78 2.47
CA TYR A 90 -3.39 -0.80 3.84
C TYR A 90 -3.35 -2.24 4.35
N SER A 91 -2.59 -2.49 5.42
CA SER A 91 -2.35 -3.86 5.90
C SER A 91 -3.62 -4.62 6.23
N GLU A 92 -4.58 -3.99 6.85
CA GLU A 92 -5.84 -4.60 7.28
C GLU A 92 -6.77 -4.95 6.12
N LEU A 93 -6.46 -4.47 4.91
CA LEU A 93 -7.24 -4.79 3.72
C LEU A 93 -7.03 -6.23 3.26
N SER A 94 -5.96 -6.88 3.71
CA SER A 94 -5.63 -8.25 3.34
C SER A 94 -6.79 -9.21 3.61
N GLY A 95 -7.19 -9.95 2.56
CA GLY A 95 -8.30 -10.89 2.65
C GLY A 95 -9.70 -10.28 2.71
N LYS A 96 -9.80 -8.96 2.66
CA LYS A 96 -11.10 -8.26 2.72
C LYS A 96 -11.67 -7.99 1.33
N THR A 97 -12.94 -7.61 1.29
CA THR A 97 -13.64 -7.28 0.06
C THR A 97 -14.00 -5.79 0.05
N VAL A 98 -13.63 -5.12 -1.03
CA VAL A 98 -14.05 -3.74 -1.30
C VAL A 98 -15.30 -3.81 -2.16
N ASP A 99 -16.43 -3.31 -1.65
CA ASP A 99 -17.72 -3.36 -2.35
C ASP A 99 -17.94 -2.03 -3.08
N LEU A 100 -17.91 -2.08 -4.42
CA LEU A 100 -18.11 -0.89 -5.24
C LEU A 100 -19.51 -0.32 -5.16
N ARG A 101 -20.48 -1.07 -4.65
CA ARG A 101 -21.83 -0.58 -4.45
C ARG A 101 -21.90 0.50 -3.37
N SER A 102 -20.88 0.58 -2.52
CA SER A 102 -20.79 1.57 -1.45
C SER A 102 -20.20 2.90 -1.92
N TYR A 103 -19.73 2.99 -3.15
CA TYR A 103 -19.04 4.19 -3.68
C TYR A 103 -19.89 4.97 -4.66
#